data_d530260655fdae7a2f387234d647efd8
#
_entry.id   d530260655fdae7a2f387234d647efd8
#
_cell.length_a   1.000
_cell.length_b   1.000
_cell.length_c   1.000
_cell.angle_alpha   90.00
_cell.angle_beta   90.00
_cell.angle_gamma   90.00
#
_symmetry.space_group_name_H-M   'P 1'
#
loop_
_entity.id
_entity.type
_entity.pdbx_description
1 polymer ?
#
loop_
_entity_poly.entity_id
_entity_poly.type
_entity_poly.pdbx_seq_one_letter_code
_entity_poly.pdbx_strand_id
1 'polypeptide(L)'
;MESRYDIIKSFSQVKRLVKACLKTGIASVDFETNAEGIYNKTFNPTILSVTFQVGSGVSIPLCHHEYENPHWKRWLKYFGRKVVENPNITKVGWNLKFDLQIFELYGIYVRGTVLDGMLMKYLLNEEKPNDLKSMVRRYLPEHGDYEKAEKFDKIPWDKKPLEPLCKYGCQDTDYTLRLAMFFESKLIEIGMYPLFRHLIMPASRVLQHAEKTGLYLDRKFNQELLESYKPKIEQATSNCLNLPRVKKFSRWLVQERISKYLASIESELEDLDYHNPKDARKIASREQKISNIRAGVFTTKKELELTREVNLGSTIDLPLLLYSEKGFKFPIIKYTKDKKTNRDTDKPSTDEDTLVELRLTVKDPESPKAIFLDNLLELRGLKKMYTTYIEGWHDKVQDDDRIHGQFKIIGTTSGRLSSSEPNLQQIPKTSVDANIKKQLVAPKGKLYMALDYSQAELRIMAHLSGDETYLEAFA
;
A
#
# COMPACT_ATOMS: atom_id res chain seq x y z
N MET A 1 -20.91 -22.96 -21.54
CA MET A 1 -22.02 -23.00 -20.55
C MET A 1 -22.12 -21.64 -19.93
N GLU A 2 -23.30 -21.03 -19.92
CA GLU A 2 -23.52 -19.80 -19.18
C GLU A 2 -23.29 -20.02 -17.69
N SER A 3 -22.57 -19.10 -17.05
CA SER A 3 -22.31 -19.17 -15.61
C SER A 3 -23.60 -18.83 -14.85
N ARG A 4 -23.90 -19.62 -13.83
CA ARG A 4 -25.06 -19.41 -12.95
C ARG A 4 -24.59 -18.85 -11.62
N TYR A 5 -25.07 -17.65 -11.28
CA TYR A 5 -24.76 -16.97 -10.03
C TYR A 5 -26.04 -16.72 -9.24
N ASP A 6 -26.06 -17.20 -7.99
CA ASP A 6 -27.25 -17.16 -7.11
C ASP A 6 -26.94 -16.40 -5.80
N ILE A 7 -27.97 -15.73 -5.24
CA ILE A 7 -27.90 -15.08 -3.93
C ILE A 7 -28.68 -15.91 -2.92
N ILE A 8 -28.05 -16.25 -1.79
CA ILE A 8 -28.67 -16.97 -0.69
C ILE A 8 -29.55 -16.03 0.14
N LYS A 9 -30.83 -16.38 0.28
CA LYS A 9 -31.83 -15.64 1.05
C LYS A 9 -32.41 -16.47 2.22
N SER A 10 -31.95 -17.71 2.44
CA SER A 10 -32.43 -18.55 3.52
C SER A 10 -31.38 -19.54 4.03
N PHE A 11 -31.53 -19.97 5.29
CA PHE A 11 -30.65 -20.98 5.87
C PHE A 11 -30.74 -22.36 5.19
N SER A 12 -31.89 -22.68 4.61
CA SER A 12 -32.06 -23.92 3.80
C SER A 12 -31.18 -23.90 2.55
N GLN A 13 -30.98 -22.71 1.93
CA GLN A 13 -30.08 -22.55 0.81
C GLN A 13 -28.61 -22.69 1.25
N VAL A 14 -28.21 -22.15 2.43
CA VAL A 14 -26.86 -22.40 3.00
C VAL A 14 -26.61 -23.90 3.17
N LYS A 15 -27.59 -24.66 3.67
CA LYS A 15 -27.48 -26.12 3.78
C LYS A 15 -27.30 -26.81 2.43
N ARG A 16 -27.97 -26.32 1.37
CA ARG A 16 -27.81 -26.86 0.01
C ARG A 16 -26.39 -26.55 -0.54
N LEU A 17 -25.89 -25.33 -0.34
CA LEU A 17 -24.52 -24.95 -0.71
C LEU A 17 -23.51 -25.88 -0.01
N VAL A 18 -23.62 -26.08 1.30
CA VAL A 18 -22.75 -26.99 2.06
C VAL A 18 -22.78 -28.41 1.49
N LYS A 19 -23.98 -28.95 1.15
CA LYS A 19 -24.09 -30.27 0.50
C LYS A 19 -23.41 -30.32 -0.86
N ALA A 20 -23.47 -29.22 -1.65
CA ALA A 20 -22.79 -29.13 -2.92
C ALA A 20 -21.23 -29.13 -2.73
N CYS A 21 -20.72 -28.36 -1.82
CA CYS A 21 -19.27 -28.34 -1.48
C CYS A 21 -18.78 -29.71 -0.97
N LEU A 22 -19.59 -30.41 -0.15
CA LEU A 22 -19.28 -31.76 0.32
C LEU A 22 -19.26 -32.78 -0.83
N LYS A 23 -20.15 -32.62 -1.82
CA LYS A 23 -20.20 -33.51 -2.98
C LYS A 23 -19.03 -33.30 -3.93
N THR A 24 -18.62 -32.06 -4.16
CA THR A 24 -17.52 -31.73 -5.08
C THR A 24 -16.14 -31.83 -4.44
N GLY A 25 -16.04 -31.74 -3.11
CA GLY A 25 -14.79 -31.75 -2.37
C GLY A 25 -13.97 -30.45 -2.51
N ILE A 26 -14.57 -29.37 -3.04
CA ILE A 26 -13.88 -28.10 -3.28
C ILE A 26 -14.78 -26.90 -2.96
N ALA A 27 -14.18 -25.81 -2.51
CA ALA A 27 -14.84 -24.52 -2.30
C ALA A 27 -13.85 -23.38 -2.54
N SER A 28 -14.05 -22.62 -3.61
CA SER A 28 -13.42 -21.31 -3.81
C SER A 28 -14.19 -20.28 -3.02
N VAL A 29 -13.51 -19.47 -2.20
CA VAL A 29 -14.13 -18.51 -1.27
C VAL A 29 -13.51 -17.13 -1.40
N ASP A 30 -14.31 -16.10 -1.18
CA ASP A 30 -13.92 -14.70 -1.20
C ASP A 30 -14.87 -13.85 -0.35
N PHE A 31 -14.32 -12.94 0.46
CA PHE A 31 -15.11 -11.99 1.25
C PHE A 31 -15.03 -10.60 0.66
N GLU A 32 -16.17 -9.92 0.59
CA GLU A 32 -16.22 -8.47 0.49
C GLU A 32 -16.46 -7.86 1.87
N THR A 33 -15.85 -6.70 2.15
CA THR A 33 -15.89 -6.07 3.48
C THR A 33 -16.18 -4.58 3.39
N ASN A 34 -16.38 -3.93 4.54
CA ASN A 34 -16.55 -2.48 4.64
C ASN A 34 -15.24 -1.68 4.59
N ALA A 35 -14.14 -2.28 4.13
CA ALA A 35 -12.80 -1.67 4.02
C ALA A 35 -12.15 -1.22 5.35
N GLU A 36 -12.73 -1.58 6.49
CA GLU A 36 -12.14 -1.35 7.81
C GLU A 36 -11.05 -2.38 8.13
N GLY A 37 -10.15 -2.03 9.04
CA GLY A 37 -9.17 -3.00 9.57
C GLY A 37 -9.88 -4.16 10.28
N ILE A 38 -9.45 -5.39 10.02
CA ILE A 38 -10.11 -6.62 10.49
C ILE A 38 -10.32 -6.67 12.01
N TYR A 39 -9.45 -6.02 12.78
CA TYR A 39 -9.48 -6.02 14.25
C TYR A 39 -10.12 -4.75 14.84
N ASN A 40 -10.70 -3.88 14.01
CA ASN A 40 -11.53 -2.77 14.47
C ASN A 40 -12.95 -3.24 14.80
N LYS A 41 -13.56 -2.63 15.81
CA LYS A 41 -14.96 -2.92 16.20
C LYS A 41 -15.98 -2.63 15.11
N THR A 42 -15.63 -1.71 14.21
CA THR A 42 -16.44 -1.31 13.05
C THR A 42 -16.29 -2.26 11.86
N PHE A 43 -15.36 -3.23 11.91
CA PHE A 43 -15.17 -4.20 10.83
C PHE A 43 -16.39 -5.09 10.64
N ASN A 44 -16.87 -5.18 9.39
CA ASN A 44 -17.96 -6.06 9.01
C ASN A 44 -17.70 -6.71 7.64
N PRO A 45 -17.82 -8.05 7.52
CA PRO A 45 -17.89 -8.70 6.23
C PRO A 45 -19.28 -8.45 5.62
N THR A 46 -19.33 -7.94 4.39
CA THR A 46 -20.58 -7.60 3.71
C THR A 46 -21.21 -8.79 3.03
N ILE A 47 -20.44 -9.57 2.29
CA ILE A 47 -20.86 -10.82 1.67
C ILE A 47 -19.74 -11.87 1.77
N LEU A 48 -20.12 -13.15 1.66
CA LEU A 48 -19.23 -14.29 1.39
C LEU A 48 -19.66 -14.93 0.09
N SER A 49 -18.79 -14.97 -0.89
CA SER A 49 -19.03 -15.67 -2.17
C SER A 49 -18.33 -17.02 -2.19
N VAL A 50 -18.98 -18.02 -2.80
CA VAL A 50 -18.50 -19.40 -2.83
C VAL A 50 -18.76 -20.03 -4.18
N THR A 51 -17.72 -20.60 -4.79
CA THR A 51 -17.83 -21.45 -5.99
C THR A 51 -17.37 -22.87 -5.66
N PHE A 52 -18.19 -23.84 -5.97
CA PHE A 52 -17.91 -25.28 -5.75
C PHE A 52 -17.77 -26.08 -7.05
N GLN A 53 -18.03 -25.46 -8.17
CA GLN A 53 -17.89 -26.01 -9.52
C GLN A 53 -17.72 -24.85 -10.50
N VAL A 54 -16.85 -25.00 -11.48
CA VAL A 54 -16.65 -24.02 -12.55
C VAL A 54 -17.99 -23.64 -13.21
N GLY A 55 -18.23 -22.33 -13.38
CA GLY A 55 -19.48 -21.80 -13.90
C GLY A 55 -20.62 -21.71 -12.88
N SER A 56 -20.37 -22.00 -11.61
CA SER A 56 -21.34 -21.79 -10.53
C SER A 56 -20.78 -20.81 -9.50
N GLY A 57 -21.59 -19.93 -8.97
CA GLY A 57 -21.21 -19.03 -7.89
C GLY A 57 -22.42 -18.73 -7.01
N VAL A 58 -22.22 -18.66 -5.71
CA VAL A 58 -23.27 -18.40 -4.74
C VAL A 58 -22.78 -17.39 -3.71
N SER A 59 -23.47 -16.26 -3.56
CA SER A 59 -23.15 -15.28 -2.53
C SER A 59 -24.10 -15.36 -1.34
N ILE A 60 -23.53 -15.29 -0.15
CA ILE A 60 -24.22 -15.24 1.13
C ILE A 60 -24.14 -13.79 1.65
N PRO A 61 -25.22 -13.00 1.60
CA PRO A 61 -25.25 -11.70 2.26
C PRO A 61 -25.07 -11.86 3.77
N LEU A 62 -24.13 -11.13 4.35
CA LEU A 62 -23.79 -11.16 5.76
C LEU A 62 -24.26 -9.87 6.45
N CYS A 63 -23.43 -8.84 6.44
CA CYS A 63 -23.73 -7.54 7.04
C CYS A 63 -23.76 -6.46 5.94
N HIS A 64 -24.84 -6.44 5.14
CA HIS A 64 -24.98 -5.53 4.01
C HIS A 64 -26.11 -4.53 4.26
N HIS A 65 -25.91 -3.26 3.87
CA HIS A 65 -26.88 -2.18 4.14
C HIS A 65 -28.24 -2.35 3.45
N GLU A 66 -28.30 -3.06 2.31
CA GLU A 66 -29.57 -3.37 1.60
C GLU A 66 -30.19 -4.71 2.00
N TYR A 67 -29.56 -5.48 2.90
CA TYR A 67 -30.08 -6.81 3.27
C TYR A 67 -29.86 -7.10 4.75
N GLU A 68 -30.93 -6.96 5.51
CA GLU A 68 -30.91 -7.28 6.92
C GLU A 68 -30.93 -8.82 7.12
N ASN A 69 -29.82 -9.35 7.64
CA ASN A 69 -29.68 -10.76 8.00
C ASN A 69 -29.26 -10.89 9.47
N PRO A 70 -30.19 -10.88 10.42
CA PRO A 70 -29.85 -10.96 11.85
C PRO A 70 -29.17 -12.27 12.24
N HIS A 71 -29.25 -13.29 11.38
CA HIS A 71 -28.68 -14.62 11.61
C HIS A 71 -27.37 -14.89 10.83
N TRP A 72 -26.77 -13.88 10.19
CA TRP A 72 -25.61 -14.09 9.33
C TRP A 72 -24.43 -14.79 10.05
N LYS A 73 -24.17 -14.47 11.33
CA LYS A 73 -23.11 -15.15 12.13
C LYS A 73 -23.37 -16.64 12.27
N ARG A 74 -24.66 -17.05 12.41
CA ARG A 74 -25.03 -18.47 12.45
C ARG A 74 -24.81 -19.14 11.08
N TRP A 75 -25.13 -18.45 9.99
CA TRP A 75 -24.95 -18.98 8.64
C TRP A 75 -23.45 -19.15 8.34
N LEU A 76 -22.65 -18.12 8.65
CA LEU A 76 -21.20 -18.15 8.50
C LEU A 76 -20.57 -19.29 9.32
N LYS A 77 -20.95 -19.44 10.60
CA LYS A 77 -20.45 -20.52 11.45
C LYS A 77 -20.86 -21.90 10.96
N TYR A 78 -22.06 -22.06 10.46
CA TYR A 78 -22.51 -23.35 9.91
C TYR A 78 -21.71 -23.72 8.65
N PHE A 79 -21.57 -22.79 7.71
CA PHE A 79 -20.73 -22.96 6.52
C PHE A 79 -19.28 -23.25 6.92
N GLY A 80 -18.71 -22.44 7.78
CA GLY A 80 -17.33 -22.56 8.23
C GLY A 80 -17.01 -23.92 8.81
N ARG A 81 -17.82 -24.39 9.77
CA ARG A 81 -17.62 -25.71 10.40
C ARG A 81 -17.79 -26.89 9.44
N LYS A 82 -18.68 -26.79 8.47
CA LYS A 82 -18.97 -27.88 7.54
C LYS A 82 -18.09 -27.89 6.30
N VAL A 83 -17.56 -26.74 5.88
CA VAL A 83 -16.77 -26.58 4.66
C VAL A 83 -15.34 -26.18 4.98
N VAL A 84 -15.13 -25.08 5.70
CA VAL A 84 -13.80 -24.52 5.93
C VAL A 84 -12.96 -25.40 6.88
N GLU A 85 -13.58 -25.88 7.96
CA GLU A 85 -12.94 -26.78 8.93
C GLU A 85 -12.93 -28.24 8.48
N ASN A 86 -13.56 -28.58 7.37
CA ASN A 86 -13.57 -29.95 6.87
C ASN A 86 -12.27 -30.26 6.11
N PRO A 87 -11.44 -31.20 6.57
CA PRO A 87 -10.17 -31.54 5.94
C PRO A 87 -10.31 -32.18 4.55
N ASN A 88 -11.48 -32.75 4.24
CA ASN A 88 -11.75 -33.42 2.96
C ASN A 88 -12.24 -32.44 1.86
N ILE A 89 -12.40 -31.16 2.17
CA ILE A 89 -12.73 -30.13 1.19
C ILE A 89 -11.48 -29.29 0.95
N THR A 90 -11.09 -29.11 -0.30
CA THR A 90 -10.06 -28.16 -0.72
C THR A 90 -10.61 -26.75 -0.74
N LYS A 91 -9.98 -25.83 -0.01
CA LYS A 91 -10.29 -24.40 -0.04
C LYS A 91 -9.40 -23.71 -1.05
N VAL A 92 -10.01 -22.92 -1.91
CA VAL A 92 -9.34 -22.16 -2.97
C VAL A 92 -9.61 -20.68 -2.78
N GLY A 93 -8.65 -19.82 -3.10
CA GLY A 93 -8.84 -18.38 -3.09
C GLY A 93 -7.74 -17.65 -3.85
N TRP A 94 -7.86 -16.34 -3.90
CA TRP A 94 -6.86 -15.44 -4.47
C TRP A 94 -6.38 -14.49 -3.40
N ASN A 95 -5.12 -14.59 -2.96
CA ASN A 95 -4.63 -13.95 -1.74
C ASN A 95 -5.44 -14.40 -0.50
N LEU A 96 -5.73 -15.69 -0.45
CA LEU A 96 -6.66 -16.33 0.48
C LEU A 96 -6.33 -16.08 1.96
N LYS A 97 -5.11 -15.68 2.27
CA LYS A 97 -4.67 -15.34 3.63
C LYS A 97 -5.60 -14.32 4.31
N PHE A 98 -6.09 -13.32 3.58
CA PHE A 98 -7.01 -12.31 4.09
C PHE A 98 -8.36 -12.94 4.50
N ASP A 99 -8.94 -13.75 3.63
CA ASP A 99 -10.22 -14.41 3.89
C ASP A 99 -10.14 -15.38 5.07
N LEU A 100 -9.02 -16.08 5.20
CA LEU A 100 -8.80 -16.98 6.32
C LEU A 100 -8.70 -16.24 7.66
N GLN A 101 -8.16 -15.03 7.69
CA GLN A 101 -8.17 -14.19 8.90
C GLN A 101 -9.60 -13.80 9.29
N ILE A 102 -10.46 -13.50 8.31
CA ILE A 102 -11.88 -13.20 8.59
C ILE A 102 -12.59 -14.43 9.17
N PHE A 103 -12.41 -15.63 8.60
CA PHE A 103 -12.95 -16.84 9.19
C PHE A 103 -12.48 -17.04 10.64
N GLU A 104 -11.19 -16.84 10.91
CA GLU A 104 -10.61 -16.99 12.25
C GLU A 104 -11.15 -15.97 13.25
N LEU A 105 -11.49 -14.74 12.82
CA LEU A 105 -12.14 -13.73 13.66
C LEU A 105 -13.48 -14.24 14.23
N TYR A 106 -14.20 -15.07 13.45
CA TYR A 106 -15.46 -15.69 13.88
C TYR A 106 -15.30 -17.09 14.50
N GLY A 107 -14.06 -17.49 14.83
CA GLY A 107 -13.75 -18.77 15.46
C GLY A 107 -13.87 -19.97 14.53
N ILE A 108 -13.58 -19.78 13.23
CA ILE A 108 -13.59 -20.81 12.19
C ILE A 108 -12.15 -21.01 11.71
N TYR A 109 -11.59 -22.21 11.94
CA TYR A 109 -10.19 -22.50 11.64
C TYR A 109 -10.06 -23.44 10.44
N VAL A 110 -9.39 -23.01 9.38
CA VAL A 110 -9.22 -23.80 8.17
C VAL A 110 -8.44 -25.09 8.45
N ARG A 111 -8.93 -26.20 7.90
CA ARG A 111 -8.28 -27.52 7.96
C ARG A 111 -8.17 -28.13 6.57
N GLY A 112 -7.21 -29.03 6.38
CA GLY A 112 -6.97 -29.74 5.12
C GLY A 112 -6.30 -28.86 4.05
N THR A 113 -6.55 -29.20 2.80
CA THR A 113 -5.88 -28.57 1.65
C THR A 113 -6.36 -27.14 1.42
N VAL A 114 -5.41 -26.27 1.19
CA VAL A 114 -5.61 -24.86 0.82
C VAL A 114 -4.79 -24.56 -0.43
N LEU A 115 -5.40 -23.91 -1.41
CA LEU A 115 -4.77 -23.49 -2.67
C LEU A 115 -4.97 -21.99 -2.85
N ASP A 116 -3.89 -21.27 -3.09
CA ASP A 116 -3.91 -19.83 -3.39
C ASP A 116 -3.44 -19.60 -4.83
N GLY A 117 -4.37 -19.16 -5.69
CA GLY A 117 -4.11 -18.94 -7.12
C GLY A 117 -3.04 -17.89 -7.38
N MET A 118 -2.96 -16.85 -6.53
CA MET A 118 -1.95 -15.80 -6.67
C MET A 118 -0.53 -16.33 -6.39
N LEU A 119 -0.38 -17.18 -5.38
CA LEU A 119 0.92 -17.79 -5.05
C LEU A 119 1.36 -18.83 -6.10
N MET A 120 0.41 -19.58 -6.65
CA MET A 120 0.70 -20.51 -7.77
C MET A 120 1.17 -19.74 -9.02
N LYS A 121 0.48 -18.65 -9.38
CA LYS A 121 0.90 -17.79 -10.50
C LYS A 121 2.29 -17.22 -10.29
N TYR A 122 2.62 -16.77 -9.10
CA TYR A 122 3.94 -16.23 -8.78
C TYR A 122 5.06 -17.26 -8.99
N LEU A 123 4.85 -18.52 -8.63
CA LEU A 123 5.83 -19.58 -8.87
C LEU A 123 6.04 -19.91 -10.35
N LEU A 124 5.02 -19.70 -11.18
CA LEU A 124 5.13 -19.86 -12.63
C LEU A 124 5.82 -18.67 -13.31
N ASN A 125 5.65 -17.50 -12.75
CA ASN A 125 6.26 -16.25 -13.23
C ASN A 125 6.17 -15.20 -12.12
N GLU A 126 7.30 -14.76 -11.59
CA GLU A 126 7.42 -13.79 -10.51
C GLU A 126 7.09 -12.35 -10.93
N GLU A 127 7.01 -12.07 -12.22
CA GLU A 127 6.70 -10.74 -12.72
C GLU A 127 5.25 -10.33 -12.45
N LYS A 128 5.06 -9.06 -12.19
CA LYS A 128 3.73 -8.45 -12.05
C LYS A 128 3.06 -8.27 -13.41
N PRO A 129 1.73 -8.16 -13.47
CA PRO A 129 0.78 -8.11 -12.35
C PRO A 129 0.44 -9.49 -11.76
N ASN A 130 0.02 -9.51 -10.48
CA ASN A 130 -0.41 -10.71 -9.76
C ASN A 130 -1.86 -10.62 -9.28
N ASP A 131 -2.57 -9.56 -9.60
CA ASP A 131 -3.98 -9.38 -9.24
C ASP A 131 -4.90 -10.26 -10.11
N LEU A 132 -6.02 -10.68 -9.52
CA LEU A 132 -6.98 -11.58 -10.17
C LEU A 132 -7.46 -11.02 -11.52
N LYS A 133 -7.80 -9.75 -11.58
CA LYS A 133 -8.38 -9.09 -12.75
C LYS A 133 -7.43 -9.11 -13.95
N SER A 134 -6.15 -8.82 -13.70
CA SER A 134 -5.10 -8.94 -14.73
C SER A 134 -4.93 -10.38 -15.20
N MET A 135 -5.06 -11.34 -14.30
CA MET A 135 -4.96 -12.77 -14.68
C MET A 135 -6.19 -13.23 -15.46
N VAL A 136 -7.39 -12.75 -15.10
CA VAL A 136 -8.60 -13.03 -15.89
C VAL A 136 -8.46 -12.47 -17.30
N ARG A 137 -8.03 -11.20 -17.46
CA ARG A 137 -7.79 -10.61 -18.80
C ARG A 137 -6.79 -11.42 -19.63
N ARG A 138 -5.77 -11.98 -18.99
CA ARG A 138 -4.69 -12.71 -19.68
C ARG A 138 -5.06 -14.15 -20.03
N TYR A 139 -5.71 -14.87 -19.14
CA TYR A 139 -5.97 -16.30 -19.26
C TYR A 139 -7.41 -16.69 -19.55
N LEU A 140 -8.36 -15.77 -19.31
CA LEU A 140 -9.79 -15.91 -19.56
C LEU A 140 -10.31 -14.66 -20.29
N PRO A 141 -9.77 -14.33 -21.50
CA PRO A 141 -10.02 -13.04 -22.15
C PRO A 141 -11.50 -12.78 -22.43
N GLU A 142 -12.31 -13.82 -22.60
CA GLU A 142 -13.78 -13.73 -22.77
C GLU A 142 -14.49 -13.14 -21.54
N HIS A 143 -13.82 -13.09 -20.39
CA HIS A 143 -14.31 -12.54 -19.12
C HIS A 143 -13.54 -11.29 -18.67
N GLY A 144 -12.61 -10.77 -19.48
CA GLY A 144 -11.58 -9.80 -19.09
C GLY A 144 -12.05 -8.47 -18.53
N ASP A 145 -13.27 -8.03 -18.85
CA ASP A 145 -13.80 -6.73 -18.44
C ASP A 145 -14.98 -6.82 -17.44
N TYR A 146 -15.13 -7.95 -16.74
CA TYR A 146 -16.24 -8.17 -15.83
C TYR A 146 -16.37 -7.09 -14.73
N GLU A 147 -15.26 -6.52 -14.27
CA GLU A 147 -15.23 -5.45 -13.26
C GLU A 147 -15.85 -4.14 -13.78
N LYS A 148 -15.56 -3.79 -15.05
CA LYS A 148 -16.09 -2.58 -15.67
C LYS A 148 -17.60 -2.63 -15.87
N ALA A 149 -18.13 -3.84 -16.05
CA ALA A 149 -19.56 -4.04 -16.27
C ALA A 149 -20.40 -3.59 -15.06
N GLU A 150 -19.83 -3.67 -13.82
CA GLU A 150 -20.56 -3.36 -12.59
C GLU A 150 -20.41 -1.87 -12.15
N LYS A 151 -19.60 -1.04 -12.84
CA LYS A 151 -19.42 0.42 -12.61
C LYS A 151 -19.10 0.82 -11.17
N PHE A 152 -18.27 0.04 -10.47
CA PHE A 152 -17.95 0.24 -9.05
C PHE A 152 -16.96 1.37 -8.74
N ASP A 153 -16.33 2.00 -9.74
CA ASP A 153 -15.16 2.87 -9.60
C ASP A 153 -15.34 4.08 -8.68
N LYS A 154 -16.59 4.50 -8.43
CA LYS A 154 -16.90 5.70 -7.63
C LYS A 154 -17.73 5.42 -6.38
N ILE A 155 -18.07 4.16 -6.11
CA ILE A 155 -18.94 3.80 -4.98
C ILE A 155 -18.08 3.19 -3.88
N PRO A 156 -18.09 3.72 -2.64
CA PRO A 156 -17.43 3.09 -1.50
C PRO A 156 -17.88 1.63 -1.32
N TRP A 157 -16.97 0.76 -0.91
CA TRP A 157 -17.24 -0.69 -0.84
C TRP A 157 -18.45 -1.05 0.03
N ASP A 158 -18.63 -0.35 1.16
CA ASP A 158 -19.75 -0.53 2.08
C ASP A 158 -21.10 0.01 1.55
N LYS A 159 -21.08 0.75 0.44
CA LYS A 159 -22.26 1.37 -0.20
C LYS A 159 -22.62 0.75 -1.55
N LYS A 160 -21.88 -0.26 -1.99
CA LYS A 160 -22.18 -0.93 -3.27
C LYS A 160 -23.52 -1.64 -3.20
N PRO A 161 -24.34 -1.62 -4.28
CA PRO A 161 -25.63 -2.34 -4.32
C PRO A 161 -25.43 -3.86 -4.17
N LEU A 162 -26.35 -4.53 -3.49
CA LEU A 162 -26.23 -5.94 -3.12
C LEU A 162 -26.11 -6.87 -4.34
N GLU A 163 -27.02 -6.76 -5.30
CA GLU A 163 -27.06 -7.70 -6.45
C GLU A 163 -25.79 -7.61 -7.31
N PRO A 164 -25.33 -6.40 -7.75
CA PRO A 164 -24.06 -6.26 -8.45
C PRO A 164 -22.87 -6.76 -7.64
N LEU A 165 -22.82 -6.48 -6.32
CA LEU A 165 -21.73 -6.92 -5.44
C LEU A 165 -21.69 -8.45 -5.32
N CYS A 166 -22.85 -9.10 -5.15
CA CYS A 166 -22.96 -10.55 -5.10
C CYS A 166 -22.54 -11.20 -6.43
N LYS A 167 -22.96 -10.63 -7.56
CA LYS A 167 -22.54 -11.12 -8.88
C LYS A 167 -21.03 -11.00 -9.07
N TYR A 168 -20.46 -9.86 -8.70
CA TYR A 168 -19.01 -9.61 -8.73
C TYR A 168 -18.24 -10.65 -7.88
N GLY A 169 -18.61 -10.86 -6.62
CA GLY A 169 -17.96 -11.86 -5.77
C GLY A 169 -18.11 -13.29 -6.27
N CYS A 170 -19.27 -13.65 -6.89
CA CYS A 170 -19.43 -14.94 -7.57
C CYS A 170 -18.47 -15.09 -8.76
N GLN A 171 -18.27 -14.02 -9.53
CA GLN A 171 -17.31 -14.01 -10.64
C GLN A 171 -15.88 -14.16 -10.14
N ASP A 172 -15.50 -13.43 -9.08
CA ASP A 172 -14.17 -13.54 -8.47
C ASP A 172 -13.89 -14.97 -8.00
N THR A 173 -14.83 -15.63 -7.32
CA THR A 173 -14.64 -17.02 -6.88
C THR A 173 -14.65 -18.04 -8.02
N ASP A 174 -15.46 -17.86 -9.08
CA ASP A 174 -15.47 -18.73 -10.25
C ASP A 174 -14.18 -18.63 -11.05
N TYR A 175 -13.72 -17.38 -11.33
CA TYR A 175 -12.47 -17.18 -12.07
C TYR A 175 -11.25 -17.59 -11.26
N THR A 176 -11.28 -17.38 -9.95
CA THR A 176 -10.24 -17.90 -9.04
C THR A 176 -10.15 -19.42 -9.13
N LEU A 177 -11.29 -20.14 -9.11
CA LEU A 177 -11.28 -21.60 -9.24
C LEU A 177 -10.71 -22.06 -10.58
N ARG A 178 -11.12 -21.45 -11.70
CA ARG A 178 -10.62 -21.77 -13.04
C ARG A 178 -9.11 -21.57 -13.13
N LEU A 179 -8.63 -20.40 -12.68
CA LEU A 179 -7.21 -20.05 -12.71
C LEU A 179 -6.38 -20.95 -11.78
N ALA A 180 -6.89 -21.24 -10.58
CA ALA A 180 -6.21 -22.11 -9.64
C ALA A 180 -6.02 -23.52 -10.20
N MET A 181 -7.04 -24.11 -10.80
CA MET A 181 -6.93 -25.41 -11.48
C MET A 181 -5.93 -25.39 -12.64
N PHE A 182 -5.94 -24.32 -13.42
CA PHE A 182 -4.97 -24.14 -14.52
C PHE A 182 -3.53 -24.02 -14.00
N PHE A 183 -3.29 -23.17 -13.01
CA PHE A 183 -1.95 -22.97 -12.46
C PHE A 183 -1.45 -24.20 -11.68
N GLU A 184 -2.33 -24.91 -10.97
CA GLU A 184 -1.98 -26.16 -10.32
C GLU A 184 -1.49 -27.20 -11.31
N SER A 185 -2.21 -27.38 -12.43
CA SER A 185 -1.78 -28.27 -13.52
C SER A 185 -0.40 -27.89 -14.08
N LYS A 186 -0.17 -26.57 -14.28
CA LYS A 186 1.12 -26.09 -14.78
C LYS A 186 2.27 -26.28 -13.79
N LEU A 187 2.03 -26.08 -12.50
CA LEU A 187 3.04 -26.34 -11.45
C LEU A 187 3.40 -27.83 -11.37
N ILE A 188 2.43 -28.73 -11.56
CA ILE A 188 2.69 -30.17 -11.63
C ILE A 188 3.55 -30.50 -12.85
N GLU A 189 3.18 -29.95 -14.02
CA GLU A 189 3.90 -30.16 -15.29
C GLU A 189 5.39 -29.79 -15.20
N ILE A 190 5.72 -28.66 -14.54
CA ILE A 190 7.10 -28.18 -14.38
C ILE A 190 7.80 -28.67 -13.10
N GLY A 191 7.16 -29.54 -12.30
CA GLY A 191 7.75 -30.09 -11.08
C GLY A 191 7.83 -29.14 -9.89
N MET A 192 7.15 -27.99 -9.93
CA MET A 192 7.16 -26.96 -8.87
C MET A 192 6.05 -27.13 -7.82
N TYR A 193 5.11 -28.06 -8.04
CA TYR A 193 4.01 -28.30 -7.12
C TYR A 193 4.44 -28.72 -5.70
N PRO A 194 5.50 -29.54 -5.52
CA PRO A 194 6.01 -29.85 -4.18
C PRO A 194 6.50 -28.61 -3.43
N LEU A 195 7.20 -27.69 -4.10
CA LEU A 195 7.63 -26.41 -3.50
C LEU A 195 6.42 -25.58 -3.04
N PHE A 196 5.40 -25.46 -3.91
CA PHE A 196 4.15 -24.78 -3.55
C PHE A 196 3.52 -25.41 -2.30
N ARG A 197 3.39 -26.73 -2.30
CA ARG A 197 2.62 -27.47 -1.32
C ARG A 197 3.31 -27.57 0.04
N HIS A 198 4.65 -27.75 0.06
CA HIS A 198 5.40 -28.06 1.27
C HIS A 198 6.19 -26.87 1.83
N LEU A 199 6.34 -25.78 1.07
CA LEU A 199 7.03 -24.58 1.54
C LEU A 199 6.13 -23.34 1.46
N ILE A 200 5.62 -22.98 0.28
CA ILE A 200 4.96 -21.68 0.05
C ILE A 200 3.62 -21.60 0.80
N MET A 201 2.77 -22.63 0.72
CA MET A 201 1.49 -22.62 1.44
C MET A 201 1.65 -22.68 2.96
N PRO A 202 2.52 -23.51 3.56
CA PRO A 202 2.82 -23.43 4.99
C PRO A 202 3.38 -22.06 5.40
N ALA A 203 4.31 -21.49 4.63
CA ALA A 203 4.84 -20.15 4.91
C ALA A 203 3.74 -19.09 4.90
N SER A 204 2.82 -19.13 3.92
CA SER A 204 1.66 -18.24 3.87
C SER A 204 0.80 -18.32 5.14
N ARG A 205 0.62 -19.52 5.69
CA ARG A 205 -0.12 -19.73 6.95
C ARG A 205 0.62 -19.17 8.16
N VAL A 206 1.94 -19.33 8.23
CA VAL A 206 2.77 -18.71 9.27
C VAL A 206 2.67 -17.19 9.22
N LEU A 207 2.75 -16.62 8.01
CA LEU A 207 2.61 -15.16 7.82
C LEU A 207 1.21 -14.67 8.20
N GLN A 208 0.16 -15.44 7.90
CA GLN A 208 -1.20 -15.13 8.35
C GLN A 208 -1.26 -15.04 9.89
N HIS A 209 -0.63 -15.96 10.62
CA HIS A 209 -0.57 -15.91 12.07
C HIS A 209 0.25 -14.72 12.59
N ALA A 210 1.35 -14.38 11.93
CA ALA A 210 2.15 -13.21 12.26
C ALA A 210 1.36 -11.91 12.09
N GLU A 211 0.64 -11.75 10.97
CA GLU A 211 -0.24 -10.62 10.71
C GLU A 211 -1.37 -10.53 11.73
N LYS A 212 -2.03 -11.65 12.04
CA LYS A 212 -3.07 -11.72 13.06
C LYS A 212 -2.56 -11.35 14.44
N THR A 213 -1.35 -11.79 14.79
CA THR A 213 -0.74 -11.47 16.08
C THR A 213 -0.41 -10.00 16.18
N GLY A 214 0.08 -9.38 15.10
CA GLY A 214 0.48 -7.98 15.08
C GLY A 214 1.55 -7.62 16.13
N LEU A 215 1.91 -6.35 16.17
CA LEU A 215 2.84 -5.78 17.14
C LEU A 215 2.08 -4.83 18.09
N TYR A 216 2.19 -5.06 19.37
CA TYR A 216 1.51 -4.24 20.39
C TYR A 216 2.20 -2.88 20.50
N LEU A 217 1.40 -1.79 20.33
CA LEU A 217 1.84 -0.41 20.40
C LEU A 217 1.52 0.18 21.77
N ASP A 218 2.49 0.78 22.43
CA ASP A 218 2.25 1.64 23.59
C ASP A 218 1.66 2.98 23.09
N ARG A 219 0.32 3.08 23.08
CA ARG A 219 -0.39 4.28 22.62
C ARG A 219 -0.02 5.53 23.41
N LYS A 220 0.24 5.40 24.71
CA LYS A 220 0.60 6.54 25.53
C LYS A 220 1.97 7.07 25.13
N PHE A 221 2.97 6.19 25.03
CA PHE A 221 4.30 6.58 24.60
C PHE A 221 4.31 7.08 23.12
N ASN A 222 3.51 6.48 22.24
CA ASN A 222 3.35 6.97 20.88
C ASN A 222 2.78 8.41 20.86
N GLN A 223 1.77 8.73 21.69
CA GLN A 223 1.22 10.07 21.82
C GLN A 223 2.26 11.07 22.34
N GLU A 224 3.08 10.69 23.31
CA GLU A 224 4.19 11.51 23.81
C GLU A 224 5.21 11.82 22.70
N LEU A 225 5.48 10.84 21.83
CA LEU A 225 6.35 11.04 20.66
C LEU A 225 5.71 11.98 19.62
N LEU A 226 4.41 11.84 19.31
CA LEU A 226 3.71 12.76 18.41
C LEU A 226 3.87 14.21 18.85
N GLU A 227 3.76 14.47 20.14
CA GLU A 227 3.90 15.81 20.70
C GLU A 227 5.35 16.30 20.71
N SER A 228 6.30 15.43 21.04
CA SER A 228 7.73 15.80 21.16
C SER A 228 8.46 16.00 19.85
N TYR A 229 8.01 15.32 18.76
CA TYR A 229 8.67 15.44 17.45
C TYR A 229 8.23 16.67 16.65
N LYS A 230 6.97 17.16 16.85
CA LYS A 230 6.48 18.35 16.15
C LYS A 230 7.40 19.56 16.33
N PRO A 231 7.76 19.99 17.56
CA PRO A 231 8.65 21.15 17.74
C PRO A 231 10.07 20.90 17.19
N LYS A 232 10.57 19.64 17.20
CA LYS A 232 11.87 19.32 16.59
C LYS A 232 11.84 19.51 15.08
N ILE A 233 10.75 19.08 14.41
CA ILE A 233 10.57 19.26 12.97
C ILE A 233 10.41 20.74 12.62
N GLU A 234 9.66 21.50 13.43
CA GLU A 234 9.51 22.96 13.27
C GLU A 234 10.86 23.68 13.41
N GLN A 235 11.63 23.31 14.42
CA GLN A 235 12.99 23.88 14.62
C GLN A 235 13.92 23.53 13.47
N ALA A 236 13.99 22.28 13.04
CA ALA A 236 14.80 21.84 11.91
C ALA A 236 14.37 22.52 10.59
N THR A 237 13.05 22.71 10.41
CA THR A 237 12.51 23.47 9.27
C THR A 237 12.96 24.92 9.32
N SER A 238 12.85 25.55 10.49
CA SER A 238 13.30 26.92 10.73
C SER A 238 14.80 27.08 10.49
N ASN A 239 15.62 26.12 10.94
CA ASN A 239 17.07 26.12 10.70
C ASN A 239 17.40 26.16 9.21
N CYS A 240 16.66 25.42 8.38
CA CYS A 240 16.83 25.48 6.92
C CYS A 240 16.36 26.81 6.33
N LEU A 241 15.13 27.25 6.66
CA LEU A 241 14.49 28.40 6.03
C LEU A 241 15.12 29.72 6.44
N ASN A 242 15.69 29.82 7.64
CA ASN A 242 16.32 31.04 8.15
C ASN A 242 17.71 31.34 7.58
N LEU A 243 18.30 30.40 6.85
CA LEU A 243 19.60 30.67 6.18
C LEU A 243 19.49 31.85 5.18
N PRO A 244 20.40 32.80 5.19
CA PRO A 244 20.30 33.99 4.32
C PRO A 244 20.13 33.65 2.84
N ARG A 245 20.80 32.60 2.37
CA ARG A 245 20.74 32.15 0.98
C ARG A 245 19.33 31.61 0.67
N VAL A 246 18.72 30.85 1.58
CA VAL A 246 17.37 30.28 1.41
C VAL A 246 16.32 31.40 1.45
N LYS A 247 16.43 32.36 2.36
CA LYS A 247 15.53 33.54 2.40
C LYS A 247 15.59 34.35 1.11
N LYS A 248 16.80 34.56 0.59
CA LYS A 248 16.99 35.28 -0.70
C LYS A 248 16.37 34.52 -1.85
N PHE A 249 16.59 33.22 -1.91
CA PHE A 249 15.98 32.33 -2.92
C PHE A 249 14.46 32.30 -2.81
N SER A 250 13.92 32.18 -1.59
CA SER A 250 12.46 32.14 -1.35
C SER A 250 11.77 33.42 -1.88
N ARG A 251 12.35 34.59 -1.60
CA ARG A 251 11.84 35.87 -2.14
C ARG A 251 11.87 35.90 -3.66
N TRP A 252 12.97 35.47 -4.27
CA TRP A 252 13.06 35.37 -5.73
C TRP A 252 12.02 34.40 -6.30
N LEU A 253 11.82 33.23 -5.66
CA LEU A 253 10.88 32.20 -6.11
C LEU A 253 9.43 32.72 -6.10
N VAL A 254 9.05 33.46 -5.06
CA VAL A 254 7.72 34.11 -4.99
C VAL A 254 7.54 35.10 -6.13
N GLN A 255 8.53 35.98 -6.36
CA GLN A 255 8.47 36.93 -7.47
C GLN A 255 8.37 36.22 -8.84
N GLU A 256 9.15 35.19 -9.03
CA GLU A 256 9.14 34.39 -10.27
C GLU A 256 7.77 33.71 -10.53
N ARG A 257 7.16 33.15 -9.46
CA ARG A 257 5.80 32.54 -9.55
C ARG A 257 4.75 33.60 -9.90
N ILE A 258 4.80 34.76 -9.26
CA ILE A 258 3.88 35.87 -9.53
C ILE A 258 4.07 36.34 -10.96
N SER A 259 5.30 36.57 -11.41
CA SER A 259 5.59 37.02 -12.79
C SER A 259 5.08 36.03 -13.84
N LYS A 260 5.35 34.72 -13.65
CA LYS A 260 4.84 33.68 -14.55
C LYS A 260 3.32 33.61 -14.58
N TYR A 261 2.68 33.78 -13.43
CA TYR A 261 1.23 33.77 -13.35
C TYR A 261 0.62 35.00 -14.03
N LEU A 262 1.18 36.19 -13.82
CA LEU A 262 0.76 37.41 -14.52
C LEU A 262 0.92 37.23 -16.04
N ALA A 263 2.06 36.77 -16.51
CA ALA A 263 2.29 36.52 -17.94
C ALA A 263 1.28 35.51 -18.52
N SER A 264 0.87 34.48 -17.74
CA SER A 264 -0.18 33.55 -18.20
C SER A 264 -1.54 34.22 -18.36
N ILE A 265 -1.91 35.15 -17.48
CA ILE A 265 -3.17 35.89 -17.57
C ILE A 265 -3.13 36.92 -18.70
N GLU A 266 -1.99 37.57 -18.89
CA GLU A 266 -1.75 38.53 -20.00
C GLU A 266 -1.85 37.81 -21.36
N SER A 267 -1.25 36.63 -21.50
CA SER A 267 -1.40 35.79 -22.70
C SER A 267 -2.88 35.37 -22.94
N GLU A 268 -3.60 35.01 -21.86
CA GLU A 268 -5.05 34.72 -22.00
C GLU A 268 -5.87 35.94 -22.44
N LEU A 269 -5.42 37.18 -22.15
CA LEU A 269 -6.06 38.41 -22.60
C LEU A 269 -5.81 38.68 -24.09
N GLU A 270 -4.59 38.37 -24.58
CA GLU A 270 -4.23 38.51 -25.99
C GLU A 270 -5.10 37.66 -26.93
N ASP A 271 -5.56 36.50 -26.39
CA ASP A 271 -6.45 35.58 -27.13
C ASP A 271 -7.94 36.04 -27.17
N LEU A 272 -8.32 37.13 -26.47
CA LEU A 272 -9.68 37.63 -26.40
C LEU A 272 -9.89 38.84 -27.32
N ASP A 273 -11.05 38.88 -27.99
CA ASP A 273 -11.43 40.01 -28.86
C ASP A 273 -12.10 41.12 -28.03
N TYR A 274 -11.39 42.25 -27.87
CA TYR A 274 -11.89 43.45 -27.18
C TYR A 274 -13.13 44.07 -27.80
N HIS A 275 -13.41 43.77 -29.06
CA HIS A 275 -14.61 44.25 -29.76
C HIS A 275 -15.78 43.26 -29.68
N ASN A 276 -15.57 42.07 -29.10
CA ASN A 276 -16.61 41.07 -28.97
C ASN A 276 -17.33 41.20 -27.60
N PRO A 277 -18.65 41.56 -27.59
CA PRO A 277 -19.39 41.68 -26.32
C PRO A 277 -19.42 40.43 -25.45
N LYS A 278 -19.20 39.23 -26.02
CA LYS A 278 -19.13 37.96 -25.27
C LYS A 278 -17.85 37.83 -24.48
N ASP A 279 -16.77 38.50 -24.86
CA ASP A 279 -15.50 38.47 -24.19
C ASP A 279 -15.31 39.61 -23.17
N ALA A 280 -16.14 40.67 -23.23
CA ALA A 280 -16.02 41.83 -22.35
C ALA A 280 -16.00 41.50 -20.86
N ARG A 281 -16.83 40.53 -20.36
CA ARG A 281 -16.82 40.10 -18.97
C ARG A 281 -15.54 39.35 -18.60
N LYS A 282 -14.99 38.56 -19.52
CA LYS A 282 -13.75 37.80 -19.29
C LYS A 282 -12.57 38.77 -19.22
N ILE A 283 -12.52 39.75 -20.11
CA ILE A 283 -11.50 40.80 -20.16
C ILE A 283 -11.49 41.58 -18.84
N ALA A 284 -12.61 42.15 -18.44
CA ALA A 284 -12.74 42.90 -17.20
C ALA A 284 -12.33 42.07 -15.97
N SER A 285 -12.72 40.79 -15.93
CA SER A 285 -12.33 39.88 -14.82
C SER A 285 -10.83 39.64 -14.77
N ARG A 286 -10.14 39.48 -15.91
CA ARG A 286 -8.69 39.27 -15.97
C ARG A 286 -7.90 40.52 -15.64
N GLU A 287 -8.33 41.66 -16.18
CA GLU A 287 -7.72 42.98 -15.87
C GLU A 287 -7.81 43.29 -14.36
N GLN A 288 -8.99 43.07 -13.75
CA GLN A 288 -9.17 43.23 -12.32
C GLN A 288 -8.25 42.27 -11.52
N LYS A 289 -8.10 41.05 -12.01
CA LYS A 289 -7.21 40.06 -11.38
C LYS A 289 -5.72 40.47 -11.44
N ILE A 290 -5.26 40.94 -12.60
CA ILE A 290 -3.92 41.50 -12.78
C ILE A 290 -3.69 42.67 -11.82
N SER A 291 -4.65 43.59 -11.75
CA SER A 291 -4.61 44.76 -10.87
C SER A 291 -4.49 44.33 -9.39
N ASN A 292 -5.32 43.39 -8.95
CA ASN A 292 -5.29 42.85 -7.58
C ASN A 292 -3.92 42.23 -7.25
N ILE A 293 -3.40 41.36 -8.12
CA ILE A 293 -2.11 40.68 -7.90
C ILE A 293 -0.97 41.70 -7.85
N ARG A 294 -0.95 42.70 -8.73
CA ARG A 294 0.05 43.78 -8.73
C ARG A 294 -0.03 44.65 -7.47
N ALA A 295 -1.23 44.80 -6.91
CA ALA A 295 -1.46 45.45 -5.63
C ALA A 295 -1.18 44.57 -4.41
N GLY A 296 -0.74 43.32 -4.60
CA GLY A 296 -0.45 42.37 -3.51
C GLY A 296 -1.71 41.73 -2.89
N VAL A 297 -2.84 41.78 -3.57
CA VAL A 297 -4.12 41.22 -3.12
C VAL A 297 -4.33 39.86 -3.79
N PHE A 298 -4.27 38.78 -2.98
CA PHE A 298 -4.44 37.40 -3.39
C PHE A 298 -5.71 36.82 -2.76
N THR A 299 -6.67 36.44 -3.59
CA THR A 299 -8.01 36.05 -3.12
C THR A 299 -8.34 34.57 -3.30
N THR A 300 -7.77 33.92 -4.29
CA THR A 300 -7.99 32.51 -4.54
C THR A 300 -6.91 31.63 -3.93
N LYS A 301 -7.24 30.36 -3.66
CA LYS A 301 -6.26 29.38 -3.18
C LYS A 301 -5.01 29.29 -4.11
N LYS A 302 -5.23 29.36 -5.42
CA LYS A 302 -4.15 29.35 -6.42
C LYS A 302 -3.26 30.57 -6.30
N GLU A 303 -3.83 31.75 -6.06
CA GLU A 303 -3.06 32.98 -5.87
C GLU A 303 -2.30 32.99 -4.55
N LEU A 304 -2.89 32.54 -3.45
CA LEU A 304 -2.21 32.39 -2.15
C LEU A 304 -1.01 31.44 -2.23
N GLU A 305 -1.10 30.37 -3.04
CA GLU A 305 0.03 29.48 -3.29
C GLU A 305 1.23 30.17 -3.98
N LEU A 306 1.04 31.28 -4.71
CA LEU A 306 2.13 32.04 -5.34
C LEU A 306 3.02 32.70 -4.28
N THR A 307 2.45 33.11 -3.16
CA THR A 307 3.16 33.83 -2.07
C THR A 307 3.84 32.88 -1.07
N ARG A 308 3.64 31.58 -1.25
CA ARG A 308 4.20 30.56 -0.35
C ARG A 308 5.73 30.58 -0.41
N GLU A 309 6.37 30.51 0.75
CA GLU A 309 7.82 30.30 0.85
C GLU A 309 8.27 28.99 0.16
N VAL A 310 9.57 28.86 -0.03
CA VAL A 310 10.17 27.65 -0.61
C VAL A 310 9.77 26.41 0.21
N ASN A 311 9.26 25.39 -0.45
CA ASN A 311 8.90 24.13 0.17
C ASN A 311 10.04 23.11 0.01
N LEU A 312 10.72 22.80 1.11
CA LEU A 312 11.85 21.86 1.15
C LEU A 312 11.46 20.39 0.86
N GLY A 313 10.15 20.07 0.85
CA GLY A 313 9.62 18.77 0.44
C GLY A 313 9.14 18.73 -1.02
N SER A 314 9.14 19.87 -1.71
CA SER A 314 8.61 19.97 -3.09
C SER A 314 9.58 19.36 -4.11
N THR A 315 9.07 18.57 -5.02
CA THR A 315 9.80 18.05 -6.19
C THR A 315 10.13 19.10 -7.25
N ILE A 316 9.70 20.34 -7.05
CA ILE A 316 9.96 21.50 -7.91
C ILE A 316 10.86 22.50 -7.20
N ASP A 317 10.48 22.94 -5.99
CA ASP A 317 11.19 24.01 -5.29
C ASP A 317 12.59 23.59 -4.82
N LEU A 318 12.72 22.38 -4.27
CA LEU A 318 13.98 21.89 -3.73
C LEU A 318 15.05 21.68 -4.82
N PRO A 319 14.77 21.05 -5.98
CA PRO A 319 15.75 21.01 -7.08
C PRO A 319 16.18 22.40 -7.55
N LEU A 320 15.24 23.36 -7.64
CA LEU A 320 15.58 24.74 -8.00
C LEU A 320 16.50 25.40 -6.95
N LEU A 321 16.21 25.18 -5.65
CA LEU A 321 17.06 25.69 -4.57
C LEU A 321 18.47 25.07 -4.59
N LEU A 322 18.58 23.78 -4.87
CA LEU A 322 19.86 23.08 -4.89
C LEU A 322 20.70 23.43 -6.13
N TYR A 323 20.10 23.37 -7.31
CA TYR A 323 20.85 23.31 -8.57
C TYR A 323 20.86 24.61 -9.37
N SER A 324 19.86 25.52 -9.18
CA SER A 324 19.83 26.77 -9.98
C SER A 324 20.89 27.80 -9.57
N GLU A 325 21.18 28.73 -10.48
CA GLU A 325 22.06 29.90 -10.24
C GLU A 325 21.53 30.79 -9.10
N LYS A 326 20.24 30.86 -8.89
CA LYS A 326 19.62 31.64 -7.81
C LYS A 326 19.67 30.92 -6.46
N GLY A 327 19.82 29.60 -6.48
CA GLY A 327 19.93 28.73 -5.31
C GLY A 327 21.40 28.50 -4.90
N PHE A 328 21.73 27.29 -4.46
CA PHE A 328 23.08 26.92 -4.01
C PHE A 328 24.05 26.57 -5.13
N LYS A 329 23.58 26.32 -6.35
CA LYS A 329 24.36 25.94 -7.52
C LYS A 329 25.29 24.73 -7.23
N PHE A 330 24.67 23.66 -6.72
CA PHE A 330 25.33 22.35 -6.64
C PHE A 330 25.47 21.71 -8.02
N PRO A 331 26.44 20.83 -8.25
CA PRO A 331 26.50 20.02 -9.44
C PRO A 331 25.35 19.00 -9.44
N ILE A 332 24.76 18.70 -10.60
CA ILE A 332 23.80 17.61 -10.74
C ILE A 332 24.61 16.33 -10.89
N ILE A 333 24.49 15.42 -9.91
CA ILE A 333 25.21 14.14 -9.89
C ILE A 333 24.32 12.96 -10.29
N LYS A 334 22.99 13.12 -10.17
CA LYS A 334 22.03 12.06 -10.46
C LYS A 334 20.70 12.63 -10.92
N TYR A 335 20.03 11.89 -11.80
CA TYR A 335 18.67 12.19 -12.25
C TYR A 335 17.66 11.22 -11.64
N THR A 336 16.39 11.62 -11.54
CA THR A 336 15.33 10.74 -11.11
C THR A 336 15.05 9.69 -12.20
N LYS A 337 14.53 8.51 -11.78
CA LYS A 337 14.14 7.47 -12.74
C LYS A 337 12.64 7.43 -12.93
N ASP A 338 12.22 7.20 -14.16
CA ASP A 338 10.83 6.90 -14.47
C ASP A 338 10.44 5.54 -13.86
N LYS A 339 9.30 5.50 -13.14
CA LYS A 339 8.88 4.31 -12.39
C LYS A 339 8.49 3.11 -13.26
N LYS A 340 8.10 3.36 -14.52
CA LYS A 340 7.65 2.30 -15.44
C LYS A 340 8.80 1.77 -16.29
N THR A 341 9.64 2.67 -16.79
CA THR A 341 10.71 2.34 -17.73
C THR A 341 12.06 2.16 -17.06
N ASN A 342 12.21 2.55 -15.80
CA ASN A 342 13.47 2.59 -15.04
C ASN A 342 14.58 3.40 -15.71
N ARG A 343 14.25 4.25 -16.70
CA ARG A 343 15.19 5.13 -17.40
C ARG A 343 15.31 6.46 -16.65
N ASP A 344 16.46 7.07 -16.75
CA ASP A 344 16.68 8.40 -16.19
C ASP A 344 15.76 9.42 -16.86
N THR A 345 15.22 10.33 -16.07
CA THR A 345 14.43 11.47 -16.54
C THR A 345 15.34 12.69 -16.66
N ASP A 346 14.77 13.81 -17.12
CA ASP A 346 15.45 15.12 -17.15
C ASP A 346 15.45 15.84 -15.79
N LYS A 347 14.86 15.26 -14.75
CA LYS A 347 14.70 15.88 -13.43
C LYS A 347 15.85 15.51 -12.50
N PRO A 348 16.63 16.49 -11.98
CA PRO A 348 17.67 16.21 -11.01
C PRO A 348 17.12 15.53 -9.76
N SER A 349 17.82 14.50 -9.28
CA SER A 349 17.46 13.81 -8.04
C SER A 349 17.74 14.70 -6.82
N THR A 350 16.89 14.54 -5.82
CA THR A 350 17.07 15.12 -4.49
C THR A 350 16.83 14.05 -3.41
N ASP A 351 17.02 12.77 -3.74
CA ASP A 351 16.91 11.69 -2.77
C ASP A 351 17.99 11.78 -1.67
N GLU A 352 17.83 10.99 -0.62
CA GLU A 352 18.72 11.03 0.55
C GLU A 352 20.16 10.72 0.14
N ASP A 353 20.37 9.70 -0.70
CA ASP A 353 21.70 9.30 -1.18
C ASP A 353 22.38 10.45 -1.95
N THR A 354 21.64 11.11 -2.85
CA THR A 354 22.13 12.28 -3.60
C THR A 354 22.51 13.42 -2.67
N LEU A 355 21.73 13.71 -1.62
CA LEU A 355 22.04 14.77 -0.67
C LEU A 355 23.29 14.44 0.16
N VAL A 356 23.45 13.19 0.58
CA VAL A 356 24.64 12.72 1.30
C VAL A 356 25.88 12.85 0.40
N GLU A 357 25.79 12.42 -0.86
CA GLU A 357 26.88 12.54 -1.83
C GLU A 357 27.25 14.02 -2.09
N LEU A 358 26.25 14.89 -2.28
CA LEU A 358 26.49 16.35 -2.38
C LEU A 358 27.20 16.90 -1.13
N ARG A 359 26.78 16.44 0.07
CA ARG A 359 27.40 16.87 1.32
C ARG A 359 28.89 16.49 1.39
N LEU A 360 29.24 15.30 0.92
CA LEU A 360 30.63 14.81 0.87
C LEU A 360 31.51 15.65 -0.10
N THR A 361 30.92 16.27 -1.13
CA THR A 361 31.68 17.17 -2.05
C THR A 361 32.05 18.51 -1.42
N VAL A 362 31.38 18.92 -0.33
CA VAL A 362 31.62 20.22 0.33
C VAL A 362 32.67 20.06 1.41
N LYS A 363 33.87 20.57 1.15
CA LYS A 363 35.06 20.44 2.04
C LYS A 363 34.94 21.26 3.32
N ASP A 364 34.43 22.50 3.22
CA ASP A 364 34.27 23.40 4.34
C ASP A 364 32.99 23.15 5.09
N PRO A 365 33.02 22.61 6.34
CA PRO A 365 31.83 22.30 7.12
C PRO A 365 31.07 23.56 7.58
N GLU A 366 31.70 24.70 7.67
CA GLU A 366 31.08 25.97 8.07
C GLU A 366 30.50 26.76 6.88
N SER A 367 30.65 26.22 5.67
CA SER A 367 30.09 26.88 4.49
C SER A 367 28.54 26.85 4.50
N PRO A 368 27.88 27.88 3.96
CA PRO A 368 26.43 27.90 3.85
C PRO A 368 25.84 26.66 3.10
N LYS A 369 26.64 26.05 2.22
CA LYS A 369 26.28 24.82 1.50
C LYS A 369 26.26 23.62 2.43
N ALA A 370 27.28 23.43 3.25
CA ALA A 370 27.37 22.34 4.21
C ALA A 370 26.25 22.45 5.26
N ILE A 371 26.15 23.62 5.90
CA ILE A 371 25.10 23.88 6.92
C ILE A 371 23.69 23.62 6.38
N PHE A 372 23.43 24.05 5.14
CA PHE A 372 22.11 23.78 4.54
C PHE A 372 21.85 22.29 4.34
N LEU A 373 22.83 21.55 3.80
CA LEU A 373 22.66 20.10 3.56
C LEU A 373 22.54 19.33 4.87
N ASP A 374 23.31 19.67 5.89
CA ASP A 374 23.23 19.04 7.21
C ASP A 374 21.85 19.28 7.85
N ASN A 375 21.36 20.52 7.86
CA ASN A 375 20.01 20.84 8.35
C ASN A 375 18.90 20.15 7.53
N LEU A 376 19.06 20.04 6.21
CA LEU A 376 18.07 19.39 5.34
C LEU A 376 18.02 17.87 5.57
N LEU A 377 19.17 17.24 5.75
CA LEU A 377 19.27 15.81 6.07
C LEU A 377 18.66 15.52 7.44
N GLU A 378 18.94 16.34 8.46
CA GLU A 378 18.31 16.26 9.77
C GLU A 378 16.80 16.40 9.68
N LEU A 379 16.30 17.42 8.99
CA LEU A 379 14.86 17.63 8.78
C LEU A 379 14.19 16.43 8.11
N ARG A 380 14.82 15.85 7.09
CA ARG A 380 14.29 14.67 6.40
C ARG A 380 14.28 13.44 7.29
N GLY A 381 15.34 13.23 8.07
CA GLY A 381 15.40 12.16 9.06
C GLY A 381 14.26 12.26 10.07
N LEU A 382 14.09 13.44 10.70
CA LEU A 382 13.01 13.70 11.66
C LEU A 382 11.61 13.52 11.02
N LYS A 383 11.38 14.05 9.82
CA LYS A 383 10.12 13.86 9.11
C LYS A 383 9.84 12.41 8.80
N LYS A 384 10.83 11.64 8.33
CA LYS A 384 10.69 10.21 8.05
C LYS A 384 10.34 9.42 9.32
N MET A 385 11.03 9.70 10.44
CA MET A 385 10.69 9.06 11.72
C MET A 385 9.26 9.39 12.14
N TYR A 386 8.88 10.64 12.06
CA TYR A 386 7.56 11.11 12.43
C TYR A 386 6.46 10.50 11.54
N THR A 387 6.52 10.74 10.22
CA THR A 387 5.41 10.37 9.32
C THR A 387 5.29 8.85 9.08
N THR A 388 6.41 8.12 9.12
CA THR A 388 6.39 6.69 8.83
C THR A 388 6.15 5.85 10.07
N TYR A 389 6.79 6.20 11.20
CA TYR A 389 6.86 5.31 12.37
C TYR A 389 6.11 5.83 13.59
N ILE A 390 5.89 7.14 13.72
CA ILE A 390 5.15 7.68 14.86
C ILE A 390 3.70 7.91 14.46
N GLU A 391 3.45 8.85 13.54
CA GLU A 391 2.12 9.16 13.01
C GLU A 391 1.55 8.00 12.19
N GLY A 392 2.37 7.40 11.29
CA GLY A 392 1.93 6.28 10.47
C GLY A 392 1.56 5.02 11.26
N TRP A 393 2.17 4.78 12.42
CA TRP A 393 1.75 3.70 13.32
C TRP A 393 0.54 4.10 14.17
N HIS A 394 0.46 5.36 14.59
CA HIS A 394 -0.72 5.90 15.26
C HIS A 394 -1.99 5.68 14.42
N ASP A 395 -1.91 5.97 13.12
CA ASP A 395 -3.05 5.84 12.21
C ASP A 395 -3.39 4.39 11.85
N LYS A 396 -2.44 3.46 12.02
CA LYS A 396 -2.60 2.05 11.68
C LYS A 396 -2.88 1.13 12.87
N VAL A 397 -2.74 1.62 14.10
CA VAL A 397 -3.06 0.82 15.28
C VAL A 397 -4.57 0.59 15.37
N GLN A 398 -4.95 -0.68 15.55
CA GLN A 398 -6.36 -1.07 15.61
C GLN A 398 -6.89 -1.11 17.06
N ASP A 399 -8.16 -1.44 17.25
CA ASP A 399 -8.84 -1.39 18.56
C ASP A 399 -8.28 -2.38 19.60
N ASP A 400 -7.47 -3.32 19.19
CA ASP A 400 -6.75 -4.26 20.06
C ASP A 400 -5.35 -3.76 20.49
N ASP A 401 -5.06 -2.47 20.23
CA ASP A 401 -3.76 -1.82 20.47
C ASP A 401 -2.60 -2.42 19.68
N ARG A 402 -2.89 -3.03 18.53
CA ARG A 402 -1.86 -3.67 17.69
C ARG A 402 -1.80 -3.07 16.29
N ILE A 403 -0.61 -3.16 15.72
CA ILE A 403 -0.33 -2.85 14.33
C ILE A 403 -0.28 -4.18 13.57
N HIS A 404 -1.19 -4.36 12.63
CA HIS A 404 -1.29 -5.55 11.80
C HIS A 404 -0.72 -5.26 10.40
N GLY A 405 0.60 -5.39 10.27
CA GLY A 405 1.25 -5.25 8.97
C GLY A 405 0.99 -6.47 8.07
N GLN A 406 1.04 -6.25 6.77
CA GLN A 406 0.92 -7.31 5.78
C GLN A 406 2.28 -7.83 5.35
N PHE A 407 2.46 -9.15 5.28
CA PHE A 407 3.65 -9.80 4.72
C PHE A 407 3.32 -10.48 3.39
N LYS A 408 4.12 -10.22 2.37
CA LYS A 408 3.90 -10.70 1.00
C LYS A 408 5.06 -11.61 0.58
N ILE A 409 4.74 -12.85 0.22
CA ILE A 409 5.69 -13.80 -0.37
C ILE A 409 6.05 -13.35 -1.79
N ILE A 410 5.10 -12.76 -2.51
CA ILE A 410 5.21 -12.35 -3.92
C ILE A 410 5.69 -10.90 -4.10
N GLY A 411 6.25 -10.28 -3.08
CA GLY A 411 6.60 -8.85 -3.11
C GLY A 411 7.92 -8.52 -3.82
N THR A 412 8.76 -9.54 -4.05
CA THR A 412 10.09 -9.41 -4.67
C THR A 412 10.30 -10.50 -5.71
N THR A 413 11.19 -10.28 -6.68
CA THR A 413 11.59 -11.30 -7.66
C THR A 413 12.60 -12.29 -7.08
N SER A 414 13.25 -11.96 -5.97
CA SER A 414 14.27 -12.79 -5.31
C SER A 414 13.71 -13.85 -4.35
N GLY A 415 12.38 -13.93 -4.17
CA GLY A 415 11.75 -14.79 -3.18
C GLY A 415 11.83 -14.28 -1.72
N ARG A 416 12.45 -13.12 -1.46
CA ARG A 416 12.44 -12.49 -0.15
C ARG A 416 11.03 -11.97 0.17
N LEU A 417 10.64 -12.02 1.45
CA LEU A 417 9.40 -11.41 1.90
C LEU A 417 9.45 -9.88 1.74
N SER A 418 8.32 -9.28 1.46
CA SER A 418 8.13 -7.84 1.61
C SER A 418 6.99 -7.56 2.59
N SER A 419 7.01 -6.37 3.19
CA SER A 419 5.97 -5.94 4.14
C SER A 419 5.37 -4.60 3.72
N SER A 420 4.08 -4.43 4.01
CA SER A 420 3.34 -3.19 3.74
C SER A 420 2.21 -3.01 4.76
N GLU A 421 1.63 -1.83 4.86
CA GLU A 421 0.42 -1.47 5.62
C GLU A 421 0.46 -1.74 7.15
N PRO A 422 1.51 -1.28 7.88
CA PRO A 422 2.74 -0.63 7.46
C PRO A 422 3.89 -1.63 7.17
N ASN A 423 5.01 -1.12 6.60
CA ASN A 423 6.19 -1.94 6.40
C ASN A 423 6.92 -2.18 7.72
N LEU A 424 6.78 -3.38 8.28
CA LEU A 424 7.39 -3.77 9.55
C LEU A 424 8.82 -4.34 9.40
N GLN A 425 9.30 -4.55 8.16
CA GLN A 425 10.65 -5.05 7.89
C GLN A 425 11.72 -3.95 7.83
N GLN A 426 11.30 -2.67 7.78
CA GLN A 426 12.21 -1.52 7.67
C GLN A 426 12.24 -0.66 8.94
N ILE A 427 11.95 -1.24 10.10
CA ILE A 427 12.03 -0.53 11.38
C ILE A 427 13.48 -0.10 11.62
N PRO A 428 13.76 1.20 11.90
CA PRO A 428 15.12 1.71 12.06
C PRO A 428 15.90 1.00 13.16
N LYS A 429 17.21 0.90 12.98
CA LYS A 429 18.10 0.42 14.07
C LYS A 429 18.02 1.38 15.25
N THR A 430 18.20 0.85 16.46
CA THR A 430 18.21 1.64 17.71
C THR A 430 19.28 2.76 17.69
N SER A 431 20.38 2.55 16.95
CA SER A 431 21.42 3.57 16.74
C SER A 431 20.97 4.79 15.92
N VAL A 432 19.91 4.64 15.10
CA VAL A 432 19.33 5.75 14.33
C VAL A 432 18.37 6.53 15.21
N ASP A 433 17.40 5.83 15.81
CA ASP A 433 16.45 6.38 16.78
C ASP A 433 15.92 5.29 17.70
N ALA A 434 16.35 5.32 18.96
CA ALA A 434 15.93 4.33 19.94
C ALA A 434 14.44 4.39 20.29
N ASN A 435 13.81 5.57 20.14
CA ASN A 435 12.41 5.78 20.53
C ASN A 435 11.43 5.05 19.61
N ILE A 436 11.79 4.88 18.34
CA ILE A 436 10.93 4.18 17.38
C ILE A 436 10.63 2.75 17.85
N LYS A 437 11.65 2.00 18.26
CA LYS A 437 11.44 0.62 18.75
C LYS A 437 10.79 0.55 20.13
N LYS A 438 10.98 1.56 20.98
CA LYS A 438 10.39 1.61 22.32
C LYS A 438 8.87 1.72 22.33
N GLN A 439 8.27 2.16 21.20
CA GLN A 439 6.82 2.15 21.04
C GLN A 439 6.24 0.74 20.98
N LEU A 440 7.05 -0.24 20.55
CA LEU A 440 6.63 -1.63 20.40
C LEU A 440 6.97 -2.37 21.70
N VAL A 441 5.97 -2.71 22.46
CA VAL A 441 6.13 -3.35 23.78
C VAL A 441 5.45 -4.71 23.81
N ALA A 442 5.96 -5.61 24.65
CA ALA A 442 5.29 -6.88 24.88
C ALA A 442 4.04 -6.66 25.76
N PRO A 443 2.91 -7.30 25.46
CA PRO A 443 1.74 -7.26 26.34
C PRO A 443 2.08 -7.73 27.76
N LYS A 444 1.32 -7.26 28.75
CA LYS A 444 1.52 -7.61 30.16
C LYS A 444 1.66 -9.13 30.35
N GLY A 445 2.72 -9.56 31.03
CA GLY A 445 3.01 -10.97 31.30
C GLY A 445 3.64 -11.74 30.14
N LYS A 446 4.05 -11.03 29.05
CA LYS A 446 4.74 -11.60 27.90
C LYS A 446 6.08 -10.91 27.68
N LEU A 447 6.94 -11.54 26.89
CA LEU A 447 8.24 -11.03 26.48
C LEU A 447 8.36 -11.14 24.95
N TYR A 448 9.09 -10.21 24.33
CA TYR A 448 9.59 -10.39 22.98
C TYR A 448 10.84 -11.26 22.99
N MET A 449 10.87 -12.22 22.09
CA MET A 449 12.07 -13.00 21.79
C MET A 449 12.53 -12.61 20.38
N ALA A 450 13.76 -12.12 20.27
CA ALA A 450 14.38 -11.83 18.98
C ALA A 450 15.29 -13.01 18.59
N LEU A 451 14.99 -13.62 17.45
CA LEU A 451 15.76 -14.73 16.89
C LEU A 451 16.20 -14.32 15.48
N ASP A 452 17.48 -14.47 15.19
CA ASP A 452 18.05 -14.19 13.88
C ASP A 452 19.13 -15.21 13.54
N TYR A 453 19.17 -15.61 12.26
CA TYR A 453 20.23 -16.48 11.76
C TYR A 453 21.50 -15.68 11.52
N SER A 454 22.57 -16.06 12.17
CA SER A 454 23.88 -15.45 11.92
C SER A 454 24.35 -15.76 10.49
N GLN A 455 24.41 -14.74 9.64
CA GLN A 455 24.97 -14.79 8.28
C GLN A 455 24.39 -15.93 7.41
N ALA A 456 23.08 -16.13 7.43
CA ALA A 456 22.42 -17.26 6.76
C ALA A 456 22.80 -17.40 5.28
N GLU A 457 22.86 -16.27 4.53
CA GLU A 457 23.19 -16.27 3.10
C GLU A 457 24.64 -16.73 2.86
N LEU A 458 25.60 -16.28 3.67
CA LEU A 458 27.00 -16.70 3.56
C LEU A 458 27.18 -18.18 3.93
N ARG A 459 26.44 -18.68 4.92
CA ARG A 459 26.44 -20.13 5.26
C ARG A 459 25.89 -20.98 4.14
N ILE A 460 24.81 -20.52 3.48
CA ILE A 460 24.27 -21.21 2.30
C ILE A 460 25.29 -21.18 1.16
N MET A 461 25.97 -20.05 0.93
CA MET A 461 27.01 -19.93 -0.08
C MET A 461 28.18 -20.87 0.19
N ALA A 462 28.66 -20.95 1.43
CA ALA A 462 29.69 -21.90 1.85
C ALA A 462 29.29 -23.35 1.57
N HIS A 463 28.05 -23.71 1.91
CA HIS A 463 27.51 -25.04 1.67
C HIS A 463 27.44 -25.37 0.15
N LEU A 464 26.95 -24.46 -0.66
CA LEU A 464 26.77 -24.67 -2.10
C LEU A 464 28.11 -24.67 -2.88
N SER A 465 29.07 -23.84 -2.46
CA SER A 465 30.40 -23.78 -3.10
C SER A 465 31.29 -24.96 -2.70
N GLY A 466 31.11 -25.52 -1.52
CA GLY A 466 32.02 -26.50 -0.93
C GLY A 466 33.42 -25.96 -0.60
N ASP A 467 33.57 -24.62 -0.56
CA ASP A 467 34.84 -23.96 -0.24
C ASP A 467 35.26 -24.23 1.19
N GLU A 468 36.40 -24.87 1.40
CA GLU A 468 36.89 -25.32 2.70
C GLU A 468 37.09 -24.16 3.67
N THR A 469 37.61 -23.00 3.19
CA THR A 469 37.83 -21.81 4.03
C THR A 469 36.51 -21.25 4.57
N TYR A 470 35.48 -21.20 3.72
CA TYR A 470 34.15 -20.77 4.17
C TYR A 470 33.50 -21.79 5.10
N LEU A 471 33.62 -23.09 4.83
CA LEU A 471 33.07 -24.14 5.69
C LEU A 471 33.71 -24.11 7.06
N GLU A 472 35.03 -23.98 7.15
CA GLU A 472 35.76 -23.84 8.43
C GLU A 472 35.37 -22.57 9.19
N ALA A 473 35.18 -21.44 8.51
CA ALA A 473 34.79 -20.17 9.12
C ALA A 473 33.37 -20.20 9.76
N PHE A 474 32.52 -21.15 9.36
CA PHE A 474 31.15 -21.30 9.86
C PHE A 474 30.91 -22.59 10.68
N ALA A 475 31.89 -23.45 10.83
CA ALA A 475 31.80 -24.62 11.68
C ALA A 475 31.90 -24.22 13.15
#